data_0d48f381a51008ed204dc85a1fe9a45a
#
_entry.id   0d48f381a51008ed204dc85a1fe9a45a
#
_cell.length_a   1.000
_cell.length_b   1.000
_cell.length_c   1.000
_cell.angle_alpha   90.00
_cell.angle_beta   90.00
_cell.angle_gamma   90.00
#
_symmetry.space_group_name_H-M   'P 1'
#
loop_
_entity.id
_entity.type
_entity.pdbx_description
1 polymer ?
#
loop_
_entity_poly.entity_id
_entity_poly.type
_entity_poly.pdbx_seq_one_letter_code
_entity_poly.pdbx_strand_id
1 'polypeptide(L)'
;MRQGLLVALLLGTCAAVSAQEATARRPEPNTRVPKGVQRYAPTGFPDRIVASPAQDAATGFSVAWRTDTKVDAPLLEIVVAGDSPDMGEPRRVTAISTLLKTENGSAHHHRADVDGLQPDTLYAWRVQGDRTWSAWHHTRTAAATTSPLTMLYFGDTQNKNVSLTTRVVREAMRHAPDAKLALYAGDLVSGGDGEDDNEWGEWFEANEVLPTSLVVAPAPGNHEYFEEFEDTPQERRVLGAHWPVTFALPGNGVAQAKKTTYWFDYQDLRVVVIDGTSALDLGTAKAQAAWLDQALGSNPHRWSIVMTHQPFFSPREGRDNVALRKHLLPVIRKHNVDLVLQGHDHVYGRLKSPPPVFVVSVTGAKQYRLSDEARRTMRPVAEDTQLFQVLHFEGPRLRYEARTATGRLYDAFDLVDEGGKGKQLVERTEGRIDERACTRAETLKGRADRCWE
;
A
#
# COMPACT_ATOMS: atom_id res chain seq x y z
N MET A 1 -1.19 -96.28 -6.03
CA MET A 1 -1.27 -95.67 -4.69
C MET A 1 0.00 -94.86 -4.44
N ARG A 2 0.01 -93.60 -4.62
CA ARG A 2 1.01 -92.62 -4.10
C ARG A 2 0.35 -91.33 -4.05
N GLN A 3 0.12 -90.84 -2.85
CA GLN A 3 -0.36 -89.51 -2.53
C GLN A 3 0.75 -88.50 -2.72
N GLY A 4 0.52 -87.49 -3.53
CA GLY A 4 1.38 -86.30 -3.71
C GLY A 4 0.85 -85.13 -2.88
N LEU A 5 1.66 -84.71 -1.96
CA LEU A 5 1.41 -83.54 -1.10
C LEU A 5 1.73 -82.25 -1.91
N LEU A 6 0.76 -81.42 -2.13
CA LEU A 6 0.96 -80.03 -2.68
C LEU A 6 1.25 -79.08 -1.53
N VAL A 7 2.47 -78.57 -1.48
CA VAL A 7 2.84 -77.44 -0.60
C VAL A 7 2.61 -76.13 -1.37
N ALA A 8 1.66 -75.33 -0.91
CA ALA A 8 1.44 -73.98 -1.44
C ALA A 8 2.41 -73.00 -0.75
N LEU A 9 3.34 -72.45 -1.52
CA LEU A 9 4.20 -71.35 -1.07
C LEU A 9 3.41 -70.04 -1.21
N LEU A 10 3.07 -69.40 -0.10
CA LEU A 10 2.57 -68.03 -0.02
C LEU A 10 3.78 -67.08 -0.10
N LEU A 11 3.99 -66.47 -1.26
CA LEU A 11 4.90 -65.32 -1.44
C LEU A 11 4.22 -64.07 -0.92
N GLY A 12 4.60 -63.64 0.28
CA GLY A 12 4.23 -62.33 0.81
C GLY A 12 5.04 -61.24 0.09
N THR A 13 4.39 -60.48 -0.77
CA THR A 13 4.94 -59.24 -1.32
C THR A 13 4.89 -58.14 -0.26
N CYS A 14 6.01 -57.87 0.40
CA CYS A 14 6.21 -56.61 1.14
C CYS A 14 6.22 -55.47 0.15
N ALA A 15 5.12 -54.73 0.08
CA ALA A 15 5.12 -53.41 -0.57
C ALA A 15 5.93 -52.45 0.32
N ALA A 16 7.14 -52.15 -0.10
CA ALA A 16 7.92 -51.06 0.46
C ALA A 16 7.21 -49.76 0.07
N VAL A 17 6.51 -49.17 1.04
CA VAL A 17 6.04 -47.77 0.93
C VAL A 17 7.31 -46.91 1.00
N SER A 18 7.80 -46.45 -0.16
CA SER A 18 8.81 -45.41 -0.22
C SER A 18 8.20 -44.14 0.38
N ALA A 19 8.62 -43.81 1.60
CA ALA A 19 8.41 -42.46 2.14
C ALA A 19 9.13 -41.49 1.18
N GLN A 20 8.38 -40.85 0.33
CA GLN A 20 8.85 -39.68 -0.41
C GLN A 20 9.19 -38.64 0.64
N GLU A 21 10.47 -38.44 0.93
CA GLU A 21 10.95 -37.28 1.69
C GLU A 21 10.35 -36.06 0.99
N ALA A 22 9.44 -35.39 1.69
CA ALA A 22 8.94 -34.10 1.28
C ALA A 22 10.15 -33.17 1.20
N THR A 23 10.69 -32.98 0.00
CA THR A 23 11.76 -32.01 -0.25
C THR A 23 11.25 -30.69 0.29
N ALA A 24 11.89 -30.21 1.35
CA ALA A 24 11.56 -28.92 1.94
C ALA A 24 11.54 -27.90 0.80
N ARG A 25 10.35 -27.34 0.51
CA ARG A 25 10.20 -26.32 -0.55
C ARG A 25 11.19 -25.22 -0.22
N ARG A 26 12.12 -24.96 -1.14
CA ARG A 26 12.98 -23.79 -1.01
C ARG A 26 12.08 -22.56 -0.89
N PRO A 27 12.36 -21.65 0.06
CA PRO A 27 11.60 -20.40 0.15
C PRO A 27 11.60 -19.71 -1.22
N GLU A 28 10.45 -19.28 -1.66
CA GLU A 28 10.35 -18.46 -2.86
C GLU A 28 11.10 -17.14 -2.62
N PRO A 29 11.95 -16.67 -3.55
CA PRO A 29 12.68 -15.42 -3.39
C PRO A 29 11.71 -14.23 -3.38
N ASN A 30 12.14 -13.09 -2.84
CA ASN A 30 11.33 -11.85 -2.80
C ASN A 30 11.01 -11.36 -4.20
N THR A 31 11.99 -11.36 -5.11
CA THR A 31 11.80 -11.08 -6.52
C THR A 31 11.82 -12.37 -7.35
N ARG A 32 11.01 -12.42 -8.40
CA ARG A 32 11.02 -13.51 -9.39
C ARG A 32 12.07 -13.32 -10.47
N VAL A 33 12.74 -12.17 -10.50
CA VAL A 33 13.80 -11.88 -11.48
C VAL A 33 15.09 -12.57 -11.05
N PRO A 34 15.64 -13.51 -11.82
CA PRO A 34 16.91 -14.14 -11.51
C PRO A 34 18.04 -13.11 -11.52
N LYS A 35 19.03 -13.30 -10.66
CA LYS A 35 20.20 -12.42 -10.59
C LYS A 35 20.86 -12.29 -11.96
N GLY A 36 21.11 -11.05 -12.39
CA GLY A 36 21.73 -10.73 -13.67
C GLY A 36 20.78 -10.69 -14.88
N VAL A 37 19.49 -10.92 -14.68
CA VAL A 37 18.46 -10.77 -15.72
C VAL A 37 17.87 -9.36 -15.64
N GLN A 38 17.82 -8.65 -16.76
CA GLN A 38 17.21 -7.32 -16.88
C GLN A 38 15.76 -7.43 -17.39
N ARG A 39 14.85 -7.94 -16.56
CA ARG A 39 13.43 -8.10 -16.95
C ARG A 39 12.75 -6.75 -17.17
N TYR A 40 13.10 -5.76 -16.37
CA TYR A 40 12.47 -4.45 -16.36
C TYR A 40 13.36 -3.36 -16.96
N ALA A 41 14.20 -3.72 -17.96
CA ALA A 41 14.98 -2.73 -18.70
C ALA A 41 14.05 -1.66 -19.30
N PRO A 42 14.37 -0.37 -19.16
CA PRO A 42 13.55 0.71 -19.70
C PRO A 42 13.55 0.68 -21.23
N THR A 43 12.43 1.02 -21.81
CA THR A 43 12.24 1.07 -23.29
C THR A 43 11.68 2.43 -23.71
N GLY A 44 11.54 2.65 -25.01
CA GLY A 44 10.84 3.82 -25.53
C GLY A 44 9.31 3.79 -25.31
N PHE A 45 8.74 2.66 -24.84
CA PHE A 45 7.33 2.59 -24.46
C PHE A 45 7.18 3.07 -23.00
N PRO A 46 6.15 3.88 -22.71
CA PRO A 46 5.87 4.29 -21.33
C PRO A 46 5.52 3.09 -20.46
N ASP A 47 6.14 2.98 -19.31
CA ASP A 47 5.80 2.00 -18.27
C ASP A 47 5.75 2.66 -16.89
N ARG A 48 5.44 1.90 -15.83
CA ARG A 48 5.34 2.36 -14.45
C ARG A 48 4.49 3.63 -14.31
N ILE A 49 3.39 3.64 -15.05
CA ILE A 49 2.48 4.79 -15.08
C ILE A 49 1.64 4.81 -13.81
N VAL A 50 1.61 5.93 -13.09
CA VAL A 50 0.83 6.09 -11.86
C VAL A 50 0.25 7.49 -11.76
N ALA A 51 -1.05 7.57 -11.44
CA ALA A 51 -1.72 8.81 -11.07
C ALA A 51 -1.61 9.04 -9.56
N SER A 52 -1.18 10.23 -9.15
CA SER A 52 -1.01 10.66 -7.75
C SER A 52 -1.90 11.86 -7.46
N PRO A 53 -2.31 12.10 -6.18
CA PRO A 53 -3.18 13.22 -5.86
C PRO A 53 -2.47 14.57 -6.05
N ALA A 54 -3.17 15.56 -6.57
CA ALA A 54 -2.84 16.95 -6.31
C ALA A 54 -3.24 17.33 -4.87
N GLN A 55 -2.78 18.48 -4.37
CA GLN A 55 -3.21 18.97 -3.05
C GLN A 55 -4.74 19.13 -2.96
N ASP A 56 -5.36 19.61 -4.02
CA ASP A 56 -6.81 19.63 -4.22
C ASP A 56 -7.17 18.69 -5.37
N ALA A 57 -7.68 17.51 -5.04
CA ALA A 57 -8.04 16.50 -6.03
C ALA A 57 -9.31 16.86 -6.83
N ALA A 58 -10.05 17.92 -6.46
CA ALA A 58 -11.19 18.37 -7.23
C ALA A 58 -10.77 19.13 -8.52
N THR A 59 -9.56 19.68 -8.52
CA THR A 59 -9.09 20.55 -9.61
C THR A 59 -7.84 20.03 -10.32
N GLY A 60 -7.29 18.88 -9.89
CA GLY A 60 -6.11 18.32 -10.52
C GLY A 60 -5.67 16.96 -9.99
N PHE A 61 -4.70 16.38 -10.68
CA PHE A 61 -3.90 15.22 -10.27
C PHE A 61 -2.56 15.27 -10.98
N SER A 62 -1.61 14.47 -10.54
CA SER A 62 -0.29 14.36 -11.17
C SER A 62 -0.08 12.96 -11.71
N VAL A 63 0.71 12.83 -12.78
CA VAL A 63 1.06 11.53 -13.36
C VAL A 63 2.58 11.40 -13.43
N ALA A 64 3.08 10.25 -12.99
CA ALA A 64 4.47 9.84 -13.21
C ALA A 64 4.52 8.61 -14.12
N TRP A 65 5.57 8.50 -14.93
CA TRP A 65 5.85 7.33 -15.78
C TRP A 65 7.33 7.22 -16.10
N ARG A 66 7.75 6.11 -16.67
CA ARG A 66 9.14 5.85 -17.05
C ARG A 66 9.25 5.55 -18.54
N THR A 67 10.41 5.94 -19.14
CA THR A 67 10.86 5.53 -20.47
C THR A 67 12.39 5.33 -20.46
N ASP A 68 12.95 4.91 -21.59
CA ASP A 68 14.40 4.98 -21.81
C ASP A 68 14.88 6.45 -21.93
N THR A 69 16.18 6.65 -21.97
CA THR A 69 16.81 7.97 -21.98
C THR A 69 16.72 8.72 -23.33
N LYS A 70 16.09 8.13 -24.35
CA LYS A 70 15.87 8.81 -25.64
C LYS A 70 14.70 9.76 -25.60
N VAL A 71 13.77 9.57 -24.63
CA VAL A 71 12.60 10.43 -24.45
C VAL A 71 12.94 11.50 -23.44
N ASP A 72 12.86 12.74 -23.85
CA ASP A 72 13.07 13.91 -23.00
C ASP A 72 11.92 14.91 -23.17
N ALA A 73 11.45 15.49 -22.05
CA ALA A 73 10.30 16.40 -22.00
C ALA A 73 9.05 15.89 -22.77
N PRO A 74 8.60 14.65 -22.55
CA PRO A 74 7.43 14.10 -23.24
C PRO A 74 6.14 14.79 -22.79
N LEU A 75 5.06 14.51 -23.52
CA LEU A 75 3.77 15.10 -23.28
C LEU A 75 2.84 14.14 -22.54
N LEU A 76 1.97 14.71 -21.72
CA LEU A 76 0.72 14.10 -21.30
C LEU A 76 -0.40 14.74 -22.10
N GLU A 77 -1.30 13.94 -22.68
CA GLU A 77 -2.54 14.40 -23.30
C GLU A 77 -3.72 14.10 -22.37
N ILE A 78 -4.63 15.05 -22.23
CA ILE A 78 -5.83 14.93 -21.39
C ILE A 78 -7.03 15.61 -22.03
N VAL A 79 -8.19 14.97 -21.92
CA VAL A 79 -9.47 15.44 -22.43
C VAL A 79 -10.60 14.99 -21.50
N VAL A 80 -11.73 15.67 -21.50
CA VAL A 80 -12.95 15.15 -20.83
C VAL A 80 -13.36 13.85 -21.56
N ALA A 81 -13.53 12.78 -20.79
CA ALA A 81 -13.86 11.49 -21.35
C ALA A 81 -15.25 11.49 -21.96
N GLY A 82 -15.37 11.00 -23.18
CA GLY A 82 -16.62 10.79 -23.90
C GLY A 82 -16.77 9.31 -24.32
N ASP A 83 -17.93 8.99 -24.89
CA ASP A 83 -18.24 7.62 -25.34
C ASP A 83 -17.73 7.34 -26.76
N SER A 84 -17.26 8.37 -27.49
CA SER A 84 -16.70 8.22 -28.83
C SER A 84 -15.29 7.66 -28.80
N PRO A 85 -14.88 6.82 -29.75
CA PRO A 85 -13.47 6.49 -29.95
C PRO A 85 -12.64 7.66 -30.48
N ASP A 86 -13.27 8.70 -30.98
CA ASP A 86 -12.63 9.98 -31.30
C ASP A 86 -12.53 10.84 -30.03
N MET A 87 -11.30 11.02 -29.56
CA MET A 87 -11.01 11.77 -28.33
C MET A 87 -10.96 13.29 -28.57
N GLY A 88 -11.19 13.78 -29.80
CA GLY A 88 -11.13 15.20 -30.13
C GLY A 88 -9.74 15.79 -29.92
N GLU A 89 -9.70 17.08 -29.55
CA GLU A 89 -8.45 17.84 -29.35
C GLU A 89 -8.03 17.85 -27.87
N PRO A 90 -7.07 17.02 -27.44
CA PRO A 90 -6.64 16.96 -26.05
C PRO A 90 -5.76 18.16 -25.68
N ARG A 91 -5.90 18.62 -24.43
CA ARG A 91 -4.92 19.51 -23.82
C ARG A 91 -3.61 18.77 -23.61
N ARG A 92 -2.47 19.43 -23.88
CA ARG A 92 -1.13 18.89 -23.70
C ARG A 92 -0.43 19.53 -22.53
N VAL A 93 0.22 18.70 -21.70
CA VAL A 93 1.05 19.09 -20.57
C VAL A 93 2.44 18.53 -20.79
N THR A 94 3.46 19.40 -20.78
CA THR A 94 4.86 18.97 -20.90
C THR A 94 5.33 18.45 -19.55
N ALA A 95 5.95 17.25 -19.55
CA ALA A 95 6.50 16.65 -18.37
C ALA A 95 7.92 17.14 -18.06
N ILE A 96 8.28 17.06 -16.78
CA ILE A 96 9.66 17.20 -16.32
C ILE A 96 10.29 15.80 -16.25
N SER A 97 11.50 15.64 -16.82
CA SER A 97 12.21 14.37 -16.84
C SER A 97 13.34 14.37 -15.80
N THR A 98 13.47 13.26 -15.07
CA THR A 98 14.56 13.01 -14.11
C THR A 98 15.27 11.70 -14.48
N LEU A 99 16.59 11.75 -14.63
CA LEU A 99 17.39 10.56 -14.92
C LEU A 99 17.59 9.73 -13.64
N LEU A 100 17.31 8.44 -13.73
CA LEU A 100 17.67 7.45 -12.72
C LEU A 100 18.45 6.31 -13.36
N LYS A 101 19.54 5.89 -12.72
CA LYS A 101 20.35 4.74 -13.13
C LYS A 101 20.18 3.62 -12.11
N THR A 102 19.82 2.44 -12.59
CA THR A 102 19.55 1.25 -11.79
C THR A 102 20.27 0.03 -12.38
N GLU A 103 20.14 -1.13 -11.77
CA GLU A 103 20.62 -2.41 -12.29
C GLU A 103 19.99 -2.79 -13.64
N ASN A 104 18.78 -2.29 -13.94
CA ASN A 104 18.11 -2.50 -15.23
C ASN A 104 18.50 -1.48 -16.31
N GLY A 105 19.37 -0.54 -15.99
CA GLY A 105 19.86 0.48 -16.92
C GLY A 105 19.47 1.90 -16.52
N SER A 106 19.74 2.85 -17.41
CA SER A 106 19.39 4.25 -17.21
C SER A 106 18.00 4.53 -17.81
N ALA A 107 17.15 5.21 -17.05
CA ALA A 107 15.80 5.57 -17.44
C ALA A 107 15.52 7.05 -17.17
N HIS A 108 14.66 7.65 -17.98
CA HIS A 108 13.99 8.89 -17.64
C HIS A 108 12.68 8.58 -16.92
N HIS A 109 12.51 9.16 -15.75
CA HIS A 109 11.25 9.21 -15.04
C HIS A 109 10.65 10.60 -15.27
N HIS A 110 9.39 10.60 -15.69
CA HIS A 110 8.68 11.80 -16.10
C HIS A 110 7.60 12.14 -15.09
N ARG A 111 7.34 13.44 -14.90
CA ARG A 111 6.25 13.94 -14.08
C ARG A 111 5.48 15.01 -14.84
N ALA A 112 4.17 14.89 -14.92
CA ALA A 112 3.27 15.91 -15.39
C ALA A 112 2.24 16.26 -14.29
N ASP A 113 2.18 17.53 -13.90
CA ASP A 113 1.17 18.05 -12.98
C ASP A 113 0.02 18.62 -13.79
N VAL A 114 -1.19 18.11 -13.59
CA VAL A 114 -2.40 18.49 -14.31
C VAL A 114 -3.31 19.25 -13.36
N ASP A 115 -3.53 20.53 -13.65
CA ASP A 115 -4.36 21.45 -12.87
C ASP A 115 -5.49 22.05 -13.72
N GLY A 116 -6.33 22.89 -13.11
CA GLY A 116 -7.41 23.60 -13.79
C GLY A 116 -8.49 22.68 -14.34
N LEU A 117 -8.64 21.49 -13.76
CA LEU A 117 -9.68 20.53 -14.10
C LEU A 117 -11.01 20.90 -13.44
N GLN A 118 -12.11 20.42 -14.02
CA GLN A 118 -13.44 20.55 -13.43
C GLN A 118 -13.66 19.47 -12.37
N PRO A 119 -14.29 19.79 -11.23
CA PRO A 119 -14.67 18.82 -10.22
C PRO A 119 -15.64 17.75 -10.76
N ASP A 120 -15.61 16.55 -10.13
CA ASP A 120 -16.45 15.39 -10.43
C ASP A 120 -16.53 15.03 -11.92
N THR A 121 -15.45 15.26 -12.65
CA THR A 121 -15.38 15.07 -14.09
C THR A 121 -14.47 13.90 -14.43
N LEU A 122 -14.95 12.98 -15.27
CA LEU A 122 -14.13 11.89 -15.80
C LEU A 122 -13.25 12.41 -16.92
N TYR A 123 -11.95 12.27 -16.78
CA TYR A 123 -10.96 12.60 -17.79
C TYR A 123 -10.34 11.36 -18.39
N ALA A 124 -10.13 11.37 -19.70
CA ALA A 124 -9.27 10.44 -20.40
C ALA A 124 -7.89 11.08 -20.59
N TRP A 125 -6.83 10.34 -20.33
CA TRP A 125 -5.46 10.81 -20.47
C TRP A 125 -4.51 9.70 -20.92
N ARG A 126 -3.40 10.10 -21.55
CA ARG A 126 -2.31 9.21 -21.95
C ARG A 126 -0.98 9.91 -21.88
N VAL A 127 0.10 9.15 -21.82
CA VAL A 127 1.47 9.67 -21.72
C VAL A 127 2.33 9.24 -22.91
N GLN A 128 3.24 10.12 -23.30
CA GLN A 128 4.09 9.93 -24.48
C GLN A 128 5.35 9.15 -24.14
N GLY A 129 5.74 8.25 -25.06
CA GLY A 129 7.05 7.61 -25.14
C GLY A 129 7.79 8.01 -26.42
N ASP A 130 8.76 7.19 -26.86
CA ASP A 130 9.47 7.41 -28.12
C ASP A 130 8.56 7.01 -29.30
N ARG A 131 8.07 8.00 -30.04
CA ARG A 131 7.16 7.83 -31.21
C ARG A 131 5.91 7.01 -30.91
N THR A 132 5.51 6.91 -29.67
CA THR A 132 4.36 6.11 -29.22
C THR A 132 3.66 6.78 -28.04
N TRP A 133 2.49 6.27 -27.69
CA TRP A 133 1.70 6.69 -26.54
C TRP A 133 1.33 5.46 -25.71
N SER A 134 1.05 5.67 -24.42
CA SER A 134 0.35 4.67 -23.61
C SER A 134 -1.08 4.45 -24.14
N ALA A 135 -1.77 3.46 -23.59
CA ALA A 135 -3.23 3.41 -23.70
C ALA A 135 -3.85 4.69 -23.11
N TRP A 136 -5.10 4.97 -23.48
CA TRP A 136 -5.91 5.96 -22.78
C TRP A 136 -6.35 5.40 -21.43
N HIS A 137 -6.11 6.15 -20.37
CA HIS A 137 -6.50 5.85 -19.00
C HIS A 137 -7.61 6.81 -18.55
N HIS A 138 -8.35 6.44 -17.53
CA HIS A 138 -9.39 7.28 -16.98
C HIS A 138 -9.10 7.65 -15.53
N THR A 139 -9.30 8.92 -15.17
CA THR A 139 -9.28 9.39 -13.79
C THR A 139 -10.42 10.39 -13.59
N ARG A 140 -11.22 10.18 -12.54
CA ARG A 140 -12.25 11.14 -12.15
C ARG A 140 -11.70 12.08 -11.09
N THR A 141 -11.82 13.38 -11.30
CA THR A 141 -11.53 14.39 -10.27
C THR A 141 -12.50 14.25 -9.09
N ALA A 142 -12.05 14.62 -7.90
CA ALA A 142 -12.92 14.65 -6.73
C ALA A 142 -14.09 15.64 -6.94
N ALA A 143 -15.23 15.39 -6.32
CA ALA A 143 -16.31 16.37 -6.28
C ALA A 143 -15.92 17.56 -5.40
N ALA A 144 -16.41 18.76 -5.73
CA ALA A 144 -16.19 19.97 -4.91
C ALA A 144 -17.01 19.97 -3.62
N THR A 145 -17.99 19.08 -3.51
CA THR A 145 -18.89 18.96 -2.35
C THR A 145 -18.95 17.51 -1.89
N THR A 146 -19.58 17.30 -0.74
CA THR A 146 -19.81 15.94 -0.20
C THR A 146 -20.51 15.04 -1.23
N SER A 147 -19.89 13.94 -1.58
CA SER A 147 -20.37 12.93 -2.52
C SER A 147 -19.90 11.54 -2.04
N PRO A 148 -20.58 10.44 -2.37
CA PRO A 148 -20.10 9.12 -2.04
C PRO A 148 -18.68 8.87 -2.58
N LEU A 149 -17.82 8.32 -1.72
CA LEU A 149 -16.44 7.99 -2.04
C LEU A 149 -16.14 6.58 -1.58
N THR A 150 -15.69 5.73 -2.51
CA THR A 150 -15.08 4.44 -2.21
C THR A 150 -13.57 4.54 -2.40
N MET A 151 -12.81 4.01 -1.46
CA MET A 151 -11.36 3.95 -1.53
C MET A 151 -10.83 2.62 -1.00
N LEU A 152 -9.65 2.25 -1.49
CA LEU A 152 -8.91 1.07 -1.06
C LEU A 152 -7.76 1.48 -0.14
N TYR A 153 -7.43 0.60 0.79
CA TYR A 153 -6.23 0.72 1.61
C TYR A 153 -5.49 -0.62 1.66
N PHE A 154 -4.17 -0.54 1.50
CA PHE A 154 -3.24 -1.66 1.55
C PHE A 154 -2.16 -1.37 2.59
N GLY A 155 -1.92 -2.31 3.49
CA GLY A 155 -0.72 -2.34 4.33
C GLY A 155 0.48 -2.81 3.51
N ASP A 156 1.56 -3.15 4.19
CA ASP A 156 2.79 -3.65 3.57
C ASP A 156 2.52 -4.61 2.42
N THR A 157 2.94 -4.26 1.21
CA THR A 157 2.79 -5.11 0.01
C THR A 157 4.06 -5.86 -0.33
N GLN A 158 5.18 -5.51 0.28
CA GLN A 158 6.51 -6.08 0.06
C GLN A 158 6.56 -7.62 0.12
N ASN A 159 7.61 -8.18 -0.43
CA ASN A 159 7.90 -9.60 -0.53
C ASN A 159 6.94 -10.38 -1.45
N LYS A 160 7.47 -10.88 -2.55
CA LYS A 160 6.72 -11.72 -3.49
C LYS A 160 5.52 -11.00 -4.11
N ASN A 161 5.70 -9.74 -4.49
CA ASN A 161 4.64 -8.91 -5.03
C ASN A 161 3.85 -9.62 -6.14
N VAL A 162 4.51 -10.07 -7.20
CA VAL A 162 3.85 -10.75 -8.32
C VAL A 162 3.20 -12.07 -7.91
N SER A 163 3.83 -12.83 -7.00
CA SER A 163 3.33 -14.16 -6.63
C SER A 163 2.12 -14.11 -5.71
N LEU A 164 2.07 -13.15 -4.77
CA LEU A 164 1.08 -13.18 -3.69
C LEU A 164 0.29 -11.89 -3.52
N THR A 165 0.87 -10.70 -3.78
CA THR A 165 0.14 -9.43 -3.65
C THR A 165 -0.85 -9.25 -4.80
N THR A 166 -0.52 -9.68 -6.03
CA THR A 166 -1.40 -9.59 -7.21
C THR A 166 -2.82 -10.11 -6.95
N ARG A 167 -2.95 -11.27 -6.29
CA ARG A 167 -4.26 -11.85 -6.00
C ARG A 167 -5.11 -11.00 -5.05
N VAL A 168 -4.45 -10.29 -4.12
CA VAL A 168 -5.12 -9.40 -3.17
C VAL A 168 -5.60 -8.14 -3.87
N VAL A 169 -4.76 -7.55 -4.73
CA VAL A 169 -5.11 -6.37 -5.52
C VAL A 169 -6.28 -6.67 -6.46
N ARG A 170 -6.25 -7.80 -7.17
CA ARG A 170 -7.38 -8.23 -8.02
C ARG A 170 -8.68 -8.39 -7.25
N GLU A 171 -8.61 -9.01 -6.07
CA GLU A 171 -9.78 -9.19 -5.24
C GLU A 171 -10.30 -7.85 -4.69
N ALA A 172 -9.41 -6.92 -4.33
CA ALA A 172 -9.79 -5.58 -3.91
C ALA A 172 -10.51 -4.81 -5.03
N MET A 173 -9.97 -4.81 -6.24
CA MET A 173 -10.59 -4.18 -7.41
C MET A 173 -11.94 -4.81 -7.77
N ARG A 174 -12.09 -6.12 -7.59
CA ARG A 174 -13.37 -6.83 -7.80
C ARG A 174 -14.43 -6.44 -6.76
N HIS A 175 -14.00 -6.20 -5.52
CA HIS A 175 -14.90 -5.82 -4.41
C HIS A 175 -15.32 -4.36 -4.44
N ALA A 176 -14.44 -3.48 -4.91
CA ALA A 176 -14.66 -2.04 -4.98
C ALA A 176 -14.37 -1.50 -6.39
N PRO A 177 -15.17 -1.89 -7.40
CA PRO A 177 -14.95 -1.48 -8.79
C PRO A 177 -15.21 0.02 -9.02
N ASP A 178 -15.88 0.68 -8.08
CA ASP A 178 -16.15 2.11 -8.03
C ASP A 178 -15.13 2.92 -7.21
N ALA A 179 -14.08 2.27 -6.71
CA ALA A 179 -13.01 2.96 -5.98
C ALA A 179 -12.36 4.04 -6.84
N LYS A 180 -12.02 5.17 -6.22
CA LYS A 180 -11.39 6.33 -6.87
C LYS A 180 -9.98 6.60 -6.35
N LEU A 181 -9.65 6.09 -5.17
CA LEU A 181 -8.41 6.35 -4.45
C LEU A 181 -7.88 5.06 -3.83
N ALA A 182 -6.56 4.85 -3.90
CA ALA A 182 -5.87 3.77 -3.21
C ALA A 182 -4.76 4.33 -2.31
N LEU A 183 -4.79 3.96 -1.04
CA LEU A 183 -3.78 4.30 -0.04
C LEU A 183 -2.87 3.10 0.22
N TYR A 184 -1.57 3.34 0.36
CA TYR A 184 -0.57 2.33 0.70
C TYR A 184 0.24 2.78 1.91
N ALA A 185 0.27 1.98 2.96
CA ALA A 185 0.94 2.35 4.20
C ALA A 185 2.46 2.06 4.22
N GLY A 186 3.13 2.08 3.07
CA GLY A 186 4.58 1.89 2.97
C GLY A 186 5.01 0.44 2.83
N ASP A 187 6.33 0.23 2.75
CA ASP A 187 6.96 -1.05 2.46
C ASP A 187 6.36 -1.68 1.19
N LEU A 188 6.42 -0.95 0.08
CA LEU A 188 5.93 -1.39 -1.23
C LEU A 188 6.86 -2.46 -1.82
N VAL A 189 8.15 -2.32 -1.55
CA VAL A 189 9.26 -3.19 -1.94
C VAL A 189 10.03 -3.65 -0.70
N SER A 190 10.94 -4.61 -0.82
CA SER A 190 11.65 -5.19 0.32
C SER A 190 13.15 -5.42 0.10
N GLY A 191 13.61 -5.42 -1.15
CA GLY A 191 15.01 -5.62 -1.49
C GLY A 191 15.76 -4.31 -1.56
N GLY A 192 17.09 -4.36 -1.32
CA GLY A 192 17.96 -3.19 -1.41
C GLY A 192 17.46 -1.95 -0.66
N ASP A 193 16.61 -2.16 0.32
CA ASP A 193 15.98 -1.09 1.10
C ASP A 193 15.38 0.03 0.22
N GLY A 194 14.63 -0.38 -0.80
CA GLY A 194 13.95 0.52 -1.73
C GLY A 194 14.74 0.91 -2.98
N GLU A 195 15.95 0.37 -3.18
CA GLU A 195 16.77 0.65 -4.36
C GLU A 195 16.71 -0.43 -5.44
N ASP A 196 16.14 -1.60 -5.17
CA ASP A 196 16.01 -2.68 -6.15
C ASP A 196 14.96 -2.36 -7.21
N ASP A 197 15.38 -2.03 -8.41
CA ASP A 197 14.50 -1.68 -9.53
C ASP A 197 13.66 -2.88 -10.01
N ASN A 198 14.12 -4.12 -9.80
CA ASN A 198 13.34 -5.31 -10.11
C ASN A 198 12.12 -5.43 -9.19
N GLU A 199 12.26 -5.16 -7.89
CA GLU A 199 11.11 -5.18 -6.98
C GLU A 199 10.11 -4.06 -7.28
N TRP A 200 10.59 -2.87 -7.66
CA TRP A 200 9.72 -1.81 -8.15
C TRP A 200 8.97 -2.22 -9.42
N GLY A 201 9.65 -2.90 -10.36
CA GLY A 201 8.98 -3.46 -11.54
C GLY A 201 7.91 -4.48 -11.17
N GLU A 202 8.20 -5.36 -10.22
CA GLU A 202 7.25 -6.36 -9.70
C GLU A 202 6.08 -5.72 -8.94
N TRP A 203 6.30 -4.60 -8.24
CA TRP A 203 5.22 -3.86 -7.60
C TRP A 203 4.22 -3.31 -8.62
N PHE A 204 4.70 -2.70 -9.70
CA PHE A 204 3.83 -2.24 -10.78
C PHE A 204 3.11 -3.41 -11.48
N GLU A 205 3.80 -4.52 -11.74
CA GLU A 205 3.20 -5.74 -12.32
C GLU A 205 2.11 -6.32 -11.41
N ALA A 206 2.32 -6.33 -10.09
CA ALA A 206 1.36 -6.85 -9.12
C ALA A 206 0.11 -5.98 -8.98
N ASN A 207 0.25 -4.67 -9.17
CA ASN A 207 -0.86 -3.72 -9.09
C ASN A 207 -1.63 -3.59 -10.42
N GLU A 208 -1.11 -4.13 -11.51
CA GLU A 208 -1.78 -4.20 -12.83
C GLU A 208 -2.33 -2.82 -13.27
N VAL A 209 -3.64 -2.74 -13.47
CA VAL A 209 -4.31 -1.51 -13.92
C VAL A 209 -4.64 -0.53 -12.79
N LEU A 210 -4.45 -0.91 -11.52
CA LEU A 210 -4.83 -0.06 -10.38
C LEU A 210 -4.17 1.32 -10.43
N PRO A 211 -2.83 1.47 -10.66
CA PRO A 211 -2.16 2.77 -10.64
C PRO A 211 -2.59 3.73 -11.75
N THR A 212 -3.22 3.21 -12.79
CA THR A 212 -3.73 4.00 -13.93
C THR A 212 -5.25 4.17 -13.90
N SER A 213 -5.94 3.46 -13.00
CA SER A 213 -7.39 3.52 -12.83
C SER A 213 -7.80 4.34 -11.60
N LEU A 214 -6.96 4.35 -10.56
CA LEU A 214 -7.19 5.05 -9.30
C LEU A 214 -6.08 6.08 -9.07
N VAL A 215 -6.39 7.09 -8.26
CA VAL A 215 -5.35 7.96 -7.69
C VAL A 215 -4.64 7.20 -6.57
N VAL A 216 -3.30 7.13 -6.61
CA VAL A 216 -2.49 6.38 -5.65
C VAL A 216 -1.75 7.32 -4.72
N ALA A 217 -1.94 7.15 -3.41
CA ALA A 217 -1.31 7.94 -2.37
C ALA A 217 -0.58 7.03 -1.36
N PRO A 218 0.75 6.83 -1.50
CA PRO A 218 1.52 5.99 -0.59
C PRO A 218 2.17 6.79 0.54
N ALA A 219 2.33 6.18 1.72
CA ALA A 219 3.31 6.59 2.72
C ALA A 219 4.64 5.86 2.47
N PRO A 220 5.80 6.45 2.79
CA PRO A 220 7.05 5.70 2.77
C PRO A 220 7.13 4.79 4.00
N GLY A 221 7.64 3.56 3.78
CA GLY A 221 8.04 2.66 4.85
C GLY A 221 9.55 2.71 5.10
N ASN A 222 10.05 1.83 5.97
CA ASN A 222 11.50 1.76 6.18
C ASN A 222 12.23 1.07 5.03
N HIS A 223 11.54 0.30 4.19
CA HIS A 223 12.09 -0.32 3.00
C HIS A 223 12.09 0.60 1.76
N GLU A 224 11.52 1.79 1.82
CA GLU A 224 11.74 2.88 0.87
C GLU A 224 12.99 3.72 1.20
N TYR A 225 13.66 3.41 2.31
CA TYR A 225 14.95 3.92 2.71
C TYR A 225 16.00 2.82 2.68
N PHE A 226 17.26 3.16 2.41
CA PHE A 226 18.39 2.26 2.54
C PHE A 226 19.33 2.73 3.66
N GLU A 227 20.16 1.81 4.16
CA GLU A 227 21.11 2.06 5.23
C GLU A 227 22.50 2.27 4.64
N GLU A 228 22.94 3.55 4.55
CA GLU A 228 24.33 3.83 4.22
C GLU A 228 25.22 3.51 5.41
N PHE A 229 26.37 2.89 5.15
CA PHE A 229 27.35 2.50 6.16
C PHE A 229 26.80 1.55 7.23
N GLU A 230 25.93 0.61 6.80
CA GLU A 230 25.34 -0.42 7.64
C GLU A 230 26.36 -1.08 8.57
N ASP A 231 25.99 -1.38 9.80
CA ASP A 231 26.83 -1.96 10.85
C ASP A 231 28.06 -1.11 11.26
N THR A 232 28.08 0.19 10.96
CA THR A 232 29.14 1.12 11.39
C THR A 232 28.58 2.26 12.28
N PRO A 233 29.45 2.98 13.02
CA PRO A 233 29.02 4.17 13.76
C PRO A 233 28.50 5.33 12.90
N GLN A 234 28.69 5.26 11.59
CA GLN A 234 28.25 6.24 10.59
C GLN A 234 26.95 5.82 9.89
N GLU A 235 26.36 4.71 10.29
CA GLU A 235 25.10 4.23 9.72
C GLU A 235 24.04 5.32 9.74
N ARG A 236 23.39 5.48 8.58
CA ARG A 236 22.29 6.43 8.43
C ARG A 236 21.30 5.93 7.39
N ARG A 237 20.04 6.26 7.59
CA ARG A 237 18.99 6.03 6.60
C ARG A 237 18.95 7.13 5.56
N VAL A 238 18.84 6.72 4.30
CA VAL A 238 18.73 7.60 3.13
C VAL A 238 17.53 7.17 2.32
N LEU A 239 16.69 8.13 1.91
CA LEU A 239 15.54 7.83 1.05
C LEU A 239 16.01 7.27 -0.29
N GLY A 240 15.48 6.12 -0.68
CA GLY A 240 15.79 5.45 -1.95
C GLY A 240 15.46 6.33 -3.15
N ALA A 241 16.33 6.29 -4.16
CA ALA A 241 16.24 7.15 -5.33
C ALA A 241 14.97 6.92 -6.18
N HIS A 242 14.37 5.75 -6.09
CA HIS A 242 13.12 5.44 -6.79
C HIS A 242 11.92 6.21 -6.26
N TRP A 243 11.83 6.44 -4.94
CA TRP A 243 10.65 7.06 -4.34
C TRP A 243 10.27 8.41 -4.95
N PRO A 244 11.17 9.41 -5.00
CA PRO A 244 10.81 10.75 -5.47
C PRO A 244 10.53 10.85 -6.97
N VAL A 245 10.86 9.83 -7.75
CA VAL A 245 10.63 9.79 -9.19
C VAL A 245 9.48 8.88 -9.59
N THR A 246 9.08 7.97 -8.69
CA THR A 246 7.94 7.05 -8.91
C THR A 246 6.62 7.75 -8.64
N PHE A 247 6.53 8.58 -7.60
CA PHE A 247 5.28 9.20 -7.19
C PHE A 247 5.33 10.72 -7.31
N ALA A 248 4.36 11.28 -8.02
CA ALA A 248 4.21 12.73 -8.23
C ALA A 248 3.36 13.37 -7.11
N LEU A 249 3.82 13.26 -5.85
CA LEU A 249 3.08 13.67 -4.66
C LEU A 249 3.03 15.18 -4.46
N PRO A 250 2.07 15.72 -3.67
CA PRO A 250 2.02 17.13 -3.28
C PRO A 250 3.28 17.58 -2.56
N GLY A 251 3.76 18.77 -2.87
CA GLY A 251 4.99 19.33 -2.29
C GLY A 251 4.78 20.15 -1.01
N ASN A 252 3.69 19.92 -0.27
CA ASN A 252 3.27 20.68 0.88
C ASN A 252 3.67 20.11 2.24
N GLY A 253 4.60 19.13 2.22
CA GLY A 253 5.14 18.48 3.40
C GLY A 253 6.17 19.31 4.18
N VAL A 254 6.66 18.74 5.29
CA VAL A 254 7.69 19.35 6.12
C VAL A 254 9.03 19.44 5.36
N ALA A 255 9.77 20.54 5.55
CA ALA A 255 10.99 20.79 4.76
C ALA A 255 12.04 19.67 4.85
N GLN A 256 12.21 19.06 6.02
CA GLN A 256 13.16 17.98 6.27
C GLN A 256 12.72 16.62 5.68
N ALA A 257 11.44 16.46 5.36
CA ALA A 257 10.83 15.26 4.78
C ALA A 257 9.85 15.62 3.65
N LYS A 258 10.20 16.62 2.83
CA LYS A 258 9.29 17.23 1.84
C LYS A 258 8.78 16.25 0.77
N LYS A 259 9.55 15.22 0.47
CA LYS A 259 9.20 14.22 -0.54
C LYS A 259 8.39 13.04 0.02
N THR A 260 8.26 12.95 1.34
CA THR A 260 7.71 11.80 2.05
C THR A 260 6.55 12.17 2.98
N THR A 261 6.40 13.46 3.29
CA THR A 261 5.25 14.00 4.01
C THR A 261 4.41 14.87 3.10
N TYR A 262 3.11 14.72 3.15
CA TYR A 262 2.19 15.55 2.36
C TYR A 262 0.74 15.40 2.87
N TRP A 263 -0.14 16.29 2.42
CA TRP A 263 -1.57 16.13 2.58
C TRP A 263 -2.30 16.51 1.29
N PHE A 264 -3.50 15.99 1.16
CA PHE A 264 -4.39 16.33 0.07
C PHE A 264 -5.84 16.25 0.52
N ASP A 265 -6.69 16.99 -0.19
CA ASP A 265 -8.13 16.97 -0.01
C ASP A 265 -8.78 16.17 -1.13
N TYR A 266 -9.69 15.30 -0.75
CA TYR A 266 -10.49 14.50 -1.67
C TYR A 266 -11.96 14.57 -1.22
N GLN A 267 -12.79 15.40 -1.86
CA GLN A 267 -14.16 15.68 -1.45
C GLN A 267 -14.23 16.20 0.02
N ASP A 268 -14.99 15.55 0.89
CA ASP A 268 -15.18 15.90 2.30
C ASP A 268 -14.16 15.20 3.23
N LEU A 269 -12.97 14.87 2.70
CA LEU A 269 -11.92 14.14 3.40
C LEU A 269 -10.57 14.82 3.21
N ARG A 270 -9.83 15.03 4.30
CA ARG A 270 -8.39 15.31 4.29
C ARG A 270 -7.60 14.05 4.64
N VAL A 271 -6.65 13.68 3.79
CA VAL A 271 -5.64 12.65 4.06
C VAL A 271 -4.31 13.33 4.34
N VAL A 272 -3.68 13.01 5.47
CA VAL A 272 -2.36 13.51 5.85
C VAL A 272 -1.42 12.33 5.97
N VAL A 273 -0.33 12.36 5.22
CA VAL A 273 0.70 11.32 5.23
C VAL A 273 1.91 11.83 6.01
N ILE A 274 2.29 11.10 7.06
CA ILE A 274 3.49 11.34 7.85
C ILE A 274 4.53 10.26 7.57
N ASP A 275 5.78 10.63 7.66
CA ASP A 275 6.92 9.74 7.46
C ASP A 275 7.42 9.22 8.81
N GLY A 276 6.94 8.03 9.16
CA GLY A 276 7.29 7.40 10.43
C GLY A 276 8.77 7.01 10.52
N THR A 277 9.39 6.59 9.41
CA THR A 277 10.83 6.26 9.35
C THR A 277 11.67 7.49 9.67
N SER A 278 11.43 8.59 8.96
CA SER A 278 12.16 9.84 9.21
C SER A 278 11.88 10.42 10.62
N ALA A 279 10.66 10.22 11.15
CA ALA A 279 10.32 10.65 12.49
C ALA A 279 11.09 9.89 13.58
N LEU A 280 11.28 8.59 13.39
CA LEU A 280 11.96 7.70 14.34
C LEU A 280 13.49 7.79 14.20
N ASP A 281 14.01 7.70 12.99
CA ASP A 281 15.42 7.47 12.72
C ASP A 281 16.19 8.75 12.32
N LEU A 282 15.51 9.75 11.74
CA LEU A 282 16.12 10.99 11.26
C LEU A 282 15.75 12.23 12.10
N GLY A 283 15.09 12.02 13.25
CA GLY A 283 14.80 13.09 14.21
C GLY A 283 13.76 14.12 13.78
N THR A 284 12.96 13.85 12.73
CA THR A 284 12.00 14.82 12.19
C THR A 284 10.66 14.88 12.96
N ALA A 285 10.44 14.04 13.98
CA ALA A 285 9.18 13.90 14.69
C ALA A 285 8.57 15.23 15.18
N LYS A 286 9.39 16.13 15.72
CA LYS A 286 8.91 17.45 16.18
C LYS A 286 8.48 18.36 15.04
N ALA A 287 9.25 18.37 13.96
CA ALA A 287 8.94 19.18 12.78
C ALA A 287 7.66 18.66 12.11
N GLN A 288 7.52 17.35 12.00
CA GLN A 288 6.31 16.72 11.48
C GLN A 288 5.09 17.00 12.38
N ALA A 289 5.25 17.00 13.69
CA ALA A 289 4.17 17.32 14.64
C ALA A 289 3.66 18.76 14.46
N ALA A 290 4.56 19.74 14.33
CA ALA A 290 4.17 21.13 14.11
C ALA A 290 3.48 21.32 12.74
N TRP A 291 3.96 20.67 11.71
CA TRP A 291 3.34 20.68 10.39
C TRP A 291 1.98 19.98 10.39
N LEU A 292 1.87 18.81 11.04
CA LEU A 292 0.62 18.07 11.20
C LEU A 292 -0.46 18.91 11.90
N ASP A 293 -0.06 19.66 12.94
CA ASP A 293 -0.96 20.56 13.67
C ASP A 293 -1.52 21.65 12.76
N GLN A 294 -0.71 22.19 11.85
CA GLN A 294 -1.15 23.16 10.86
C GLN A 294 -2.06 22.50 9.78
N ALA A 295 -1.64 21.36 9.24
CA ALA A 295 -2.39 20.65 8.22
C ALA A 295 -3.78 20.21 8.71
N LEU A 296 -3.88 19.70 9.93
CA LEU A 296 -5.16 19.31 10.52
C LEU A 296 -5.96 20.53 11.03
N GLY A 297 -5.28 21.56 11.54
CA GLY A 297 -5.93 22.79 12.01
C GLY A 297 -6.60 23.60 10.91
N SER A 298 -6.13 23.46 9.67
CA SER A 298 -6.73 24.07 8.48
C SER A 298 -7.74 23.18 7.76
N ASN A 299 -8.05 21.98 8.28
CA ASN A 299 -8.98 21.04 7.64
C ASN A 299 -10.43 21.56 7.68
N PRO A 300 -11.05 21.88 6.54
CA PRO A 300 -12.45 22.31 6.49
C PRO A 300 -13.41 21.13 6.36
N HIS A 301 -12.91 19.90 6.18
CA HIS A 301 -13.69 18.73 5.83
C HIS A 301 -14.20 18.00 7.06
N ARG A 302 -15.25 17.22 6.89
CA ARG A 302 -15.84 16.38 7.93
C ARG A 302 -14.89 15.28 8.38
N TRP A 303 -14.14 14.68 7.44
CA TRP A 303 -13.33 13.52 7.67
C TRP A 303 -11.84 13.82 7.62
N SER A 304 -11.08 13.08 8.43
CA SER A 304 -9.63 13.14 8.45
C SER A 304 -9.02 11.75 8.62
N ILE A 305 -8.05 11.44 7.77
CA ILE A 305 -7.21 10.26 7.88
C ILE A 305 -5.76 10.70 8.06
N VAL A 306 -5.07 10.12 9.02
CA VAL A 306 -3.61 10.16 9.10
C VAL A 306 -3.07 8.80 8.69
N MET A 307 -2.13 8.77 7.74
CA MET A 307 -1.46 7.56 7.31
C MET A 307 0.03 7.62 7.61
N THR A 308 0.57 6.53 8.12
CA THR A 308 2.00 6.35 8.39
C THR A 308 2.35 4.88 8.27
N HIS A 309 3.61 4.56 7.96
CA HIS A 309 4.05 3.18 7.95
C HIS A 309 4.17 2.61 9.37
N GLN A 310 5.05 3.17 10.20
CA GLN A 310 5.25 2.65 11.56
C GLN A 310 4.06 2.95 12.47
N PRO A 311 3.57 1.96 13.25
CA PRO A 311 2.39 2.12 14.08
C PRO A 311 2.67 2.89 15.36
N PHE A 312 1.69 3.68 15.80
CA PHE A 312 1.71 4.35 17.11
C PHE A 312 1.68 3.35 18.26
N PHE A 313 0.93 2.28 18.09
CA PHE A 313 0.80 1.16 19.01
C PHE A 313 1.11 -0.12 18.24
N SER A 314 2.30 -0.68 18.48
CA SER A 314 2.76 -1.84 17.74
C SER A 314 2.06 -3.11 18.22
N PRO A 315 1.44 -3.87 17.32
CA PRO A 315 0.95 -5.19 17.65
C PRO A 315 2.07 -6.25 17.79
N ARG A 316 3.27 -5.97 17.30
CA ARG A 316 4.41 -6.88 17.35
C ARG A 316 5.18 -6.76 18.64
N GLU A 317 5.66 -7.89 19.18
CA GLU A 317 6.50 -7.92 20.37
C GLU A 317 7.87 -7.23 20.14
N GLY A 318 8.36 -6.56 21.20
CA GLY A 318 9.68 -5.94 21.22
C GLY A 318 9.82 -4.67 20.39
N ARG A 319 8.70 -4.09 19.90
CA ARG A 319 8.72 -2.85 19.12
C ARG A 319 7.98 -1.75 19.86
N ASP A 320 8.63 -0.59 20.00
CA ASP A 320 8.07 0.56 20.67
C ASP A 320 8.42 1.90 19.98
N ASN A 321 7.43 2.52 19.36
CA ASN A 321 7.57 3.75 18.60
C ASN A 321 7.32 4.99 19.45
N VAL A 322 8.17 5.19 20.50
CA VAL A 322 8.03 6.24 21.50
C VAL A 322 7.96 7.64 20.89
N ALA A 323 8.79 7.94 19.89
CA ALA A 323 8.85 9.27 19.28
C ALA A 323 7.52 9.65 18.60
N LEU A 324 6.85 8.69 17.93
CA LEU A 324 5.53 8.91 17.33
C LEU A 324 4.50 9.26 18.40
N ARG A 325 4.43 8.46 19.47
CA ARG A 325 3.47 8.71 20.56
C ARG A 325 3.78 10.01 21.30
N LYS A 326 5.05 10.32 21.52
CA LYS A 326 5.45 11.51 22.25
C LYS A 326 5.12 12.81 21.50
N HIS A 327 5.34 12.84 20.18
CA HIS A 327 5.27 14.09 19.43
C HIS A 327 4.02 14.20 18.55
N LEU A 328 3.59 13.13 17.89
CA LEU A 328 2.52 13.17 16.90
C LEU A 328 1.15 12.78 17.47
N LEU A 329 1.09 11.81 18.41
CA LEU A 329 -0.17 11.38 19.01
C LEU A 329 -0.96 12.49 19.69
N PRO A 330 -0.33 13.44 20.44
CA PRO A 330 -1.05 14.57 21.02
C PRO A 330 -1.75 15.44 19.96
N VAL A 331 -1.12 15.62 18.79
CA VAL A 331 -1.70 16.39 17.67
C VAL A 331 -2.91 15.65 17.08
N ILE A 332 -2.76 14.35 16.81
CA ILE A 332 -3.84 13.49 16.30
C ILE A 332 -5.07 13.56 17.22
N ARG A 333 -4.86 13.48 18.54
CA ARG A 333 -5.95 13.58 19.53
C ARG A 333 -6.54 14.97 19.62
N LYS A 334 -5.72 16.03 19.57
CA LYS A 334 -6.16 17.44 19.61
C LYS A 334 -7.15 17.74 18.48
N HIS A 335 -6.89 17.22 17.28
CA HIS A 335 -7.71 17.47 16.10
C HIS A 335 -8.80 16.41 15.87
N ASN A 336 -9.00 15.47 16.82
CA ASN A 336 -9.99 14.40 16.72
C ASN A 336 -9.94 13.68 15.36
N VAL A 337 -8.73 13.28 14.93
CA VAL A 337 -8.57 12.50 13.70
C VAL A 337 -9.44 11.24 13.76
N ASP A 338 -10.10 10.91 12.66
CA ASP A 338 -11.05 9.81 12.65
C ASP A 338 -10.38 8.45 12.59
N LEU A 339 -9.43 8.32 11.67
CA LEU A 339 -8.78 7.05 11.36
C LEU A 339 -7.29 7.22 11.17
N VAL A 340 -6.50 6.32 11.76
CA VAL A 340 -5.04 6.25 11.59
C VAL A 340 -4.71 4.91 10.95
N LEU A 341 -4.23 4.94 9.69
CA LEU A 341 -3.89 3.77 8.89
C LEU A 341 -2.39 3.51 8.94
N GLN A 342 -1.99 2.27 9.24
CA GLN A 342 -0.61 1.90 9.57
C GLN A 342 -0.24 0.52 9.05
N GLY A 343 1.06 0.28 8.80
CA GLY A 343 1.64 -0.98 8.36
C GLY A 343 2.71 -1.52 9.30
N HIS A 344 3.85 -1.96 8.70
CA HIS A 344 5.12 -2.29 9.36
C HIS A 344 5.16 -3.60 10.16
N ASP A 345 4.11 -3.95 10.85
CA ASP A 345 4.13 -5.08 11.78
C ASP A 345 3.59 -6.38 11.19
N HIS A 346 3.22 -6.37 9.92
CA HIS A 346 2.83 -7.55 9.14
C HIS A 346 1.82 -8.47 9.83
N VAL A 347 0.92 -7.87 10.59
CA VAL A 347 -0.26 -8.47 11.22
C VAL A 347 -1.41 -7.49 11.13
N TYR A 348 -2.62 -7.96 11.33
CA TYR A 348 -3.76 -7.06 11.49
C TYR A 348 -4.05 -6.83 12.97
N GLY A 349 -4.30 -5.58 13.31
CA GLY A 349 -4.76 -5.22 14.64
C GLY A 349 -5.48 -3.87 14.65
N ARG A 350 -6.65 -3.84 15.25
CA ARG A 350 -7.39 -2.61 15.50
C ARG A 350 -7.41 -2.33 16.99
N LEU A 351 -6.88 -1.15 17.39
CA LEU A 351 -6.86 -0.76 18.79
C LEU A 351 -8.29 -0.60 19.32
N LYS A 352 -8.56 -1.19 20.47
CA LYS A 352 -9.81 -1.04 21.20
C LYS A 352 -9.91 0.35 21.82
N SER A 353 -10.34 1.34 21.04
CA SER A 353 -10.53 2.72 21.53
C SER A 353 -11.65 3.40 20.76
N PRO A 354 -12.29 4.42 21.34
CA PRO A 354 -13.07 5.36 20.54
C PRO A 354 -12.14 6.10 19.55
N PRO A 355 -12.70 6.83 18.55
CA PRO A 355 -11.88 7.64 17.66
C PRO A 355 -10.86 8.52 18.42
N PRO A 356 -9.63 8.63 17.92
CA PRO A 356 -9.09 8.08 16.66
C PRO A 356 -9.02 6.56 16.66
N VAL A 357 -9.50 5.93 15.56
CA VAL A 357 -9.39 4.48 15.35
C VAL A 357 -8.03 4.18 14.73
N PHE A 358 -7.22 3.37 15.41
CA PHE A 358 -5.91 2.95 14.93
C PHE A 358 -6.00 1.55 14.33
N VAL A 359 -5.56 1.39 13.08
CA VAL A 359 -5.53 0.12 12.36
C VAL A 359 -4.12 -0.13 11.86
N VAL A 360 -3.58 -1.31 12.14
CA VAL A 360 -2.38 -1.86 11.49
C VAL A 360 -2.84 -2.97 10.55
N SER A 361 -2.34 -2.98 9.31
CA SER A 361 -2.72 -3.98 8.32
C SER A 361 -1.51 -4.50 7.53
N VAL A 362 -1.69 -5.63 6.87
CA VAL A 362 -0.70 -6.26 5.99
C VAL A 362 -1.40 -6.87 4.77
N THR A 363 -0.88 -6.55 3.59
CA THR A 363 -1.37 -7.06 2.31
C THR A 363 -0.43 -8.10 1.71
N GLY A 364 0.87 -7.93 1.93
CA GLY A 364 1.93 -8.77 1.39
C GLY A 364 2.09 -10.13 2.06
N ALA A 365 3.11 -10.83 1.62
CA ALA A 365 3.37 -12.22 2.00
C ALA A 365 4.11 -12.39 3.33
N LYS A 366 4.82 -11.37 3.79
CA LYS A 366 5.58 -11.40 5.05
C LYS A 366 4.63 -11.27 6.22
N GLN A 367 4.72 -12.18 7.17
CA GLN A 367 3.81 -12.23 8.32
C GLN A 367 4.62 -12.34 9.63
N TYR A 368 4.14 -11.63 10.66
CA TYR A 368 4.70 -11.68 12.02
C TYR A 368 3.70 -12.26 13.02
N ARG A 369 4.06 -12.24 14.29
CA ARG A 369 3.24 -12.69 15.40
C ARG A 369 2.87 -11.53 16.32
N LEU A 370 1.67 -11.63 16.89
CA LEU A 370 1.14 -10.67 17.85
C LEU A 370 1.83 -10.81 19.20
N SER A 371 2.08 -9.67 19.82
CA SER A 371 2.47 -9.64 21.24
C SER A 371 1.29 -10.00 22.14
N ASP A 372 1.60 -10.43 23.38
CA ASP A 372 0.56 -10.67 24.38
C ASP A 372 -0.21 -9.40 24.74
N GLU A 373 0.42 -8.23 24.67
CA GLU A 373 -0.23 -6.94 24.87
C GLU A 373 -1.24 -6.66 23.75
N ALA A 374 -0.86 -6.85 22.49
CA ALA A 374 -1.76 -6.67 21.36
C ALA A 374 -2.98 -7.58 21.45
N ARG A 375 -2.78 -8.84 21.85
CA ARG A 375 -3.87 -9.79 22.08
C ARG A 375 -4.87 -9.34 23.16
N ARG A 376 -4.48 -8.46 24.08
CA ARG A 376 -5.35 -7.89 25.12
C ARG A 376 -6.01 -6.58 24.70
N THR A 377 -5.28 -5.74 23.98
CA THR A 377 -5.66 -4.34 23.70
C THR A 377 -6.26 -4.11 22.34
N MET A 378 -6.05 -5.03 21.40
CA MET A 378 -6.56 -4.94 20.02
C MET A 378 -7.65 -5.98 19.75
N ARG A 379 -8.69 -5.58 19.03
CA ARG A 379 -9.76 -6.43 18.53
C ARG A 379 -10.44 -5.79 17.31
N PRO A 380 -10.66 -6.54 16.21
CA PRO A 380 -10.10 -7.87 15.97
C PRO A 380 -8.59 -7.83 15.66
N VAL A 381 -7.97 -9.00 15.72
CA VAL A 381 -6.57 -9.22 15.33
C VAL A 381 -6.48 -10.33 14.30
N ALA A 382 -5.44 -10.31 13.44
CA ALA A 382 -5.14 -11.43 12.54
C ALA A 382 -3.64 -11.66 12.40
N GLU A 383 -3.25 -12.93 12.42
CA GLU A 383 -1.94 -13.45 12.05
C GLU A 383 -2.07 -14.30 10.79
N ASP A 384 -0.98 -14.47 10.04
CA ASP A 384 -0.91 -15.32 8.84
C ASP A 384 -2.08 -15.08 7.85
N THR A 385 -2.42 -13.81 7.63
CA THR A 385 -3.61 -13.43 6.86
C THR A 385 -3.32 -12.20 6.01
N GLN A 386 -3.41 -12.35 4.68
CA GLN A 386 -3.36 -11.20 3.76
C GLN A 386 -4.72 -10.50 3.73
N LEU A 387 -4.71 -9.19 3.89
CA LEU A 387 -5.90 -8.35 3.93
C LEU A 387 -5.79 -7.16 2.98
N PHE A 388 -6.93 -6.68 2.55
CA PHE A 388 -7.13 -5.34 1.98
C PHE A 388 -8.33 -4.69 2.66
N GLN A 389 -8.40 -3.37 2.60
CA GLN A 389 -9.50 -2.64 3.21
C GLN A 389 -10.27 -1.83 2.17
N VAL A 390 -11.57 -1.73 2.39
CA VAL A 390 -12.49 -0.90 1.62
C VAL A 390 -13.11 0.11 2.58
N LEU A 391 -12.99 1.39 2.23
CA LEU A 391 -13.58 2.50 2.97
C LEU A 391 -14.64 3.17 2.11
N HIS A 392 -15.85 3.31 2.65
CA HIS A 392 -16.96 4.00 1.99
C HIS A 392 -17.35 5.22 2.81
N PHE A 393 -17.30 6.39 2.21
CA PHE A 393 -17.78 7.64 2.80
C PHE A 393 -19.12 7.99 2.18
N GLU A 394 -20.13 8.17 3.00
CA GLU A 394 -21.46 8.55 2.57
C GLU A 394 -22.05 9.56 3.57
N GLY A 395 -21.91 10.83 3.27
CA GLY A 395 -22.32 11.91 4.14
C GLY A 395 -21.74 11.79 5.55
N PRO A 396 -22.59 11.63 6.60
CA PRO A 396 -22.12 11.54 7.98
C PRO A 396 -21.59 10.16 8.38
N ARG A 397 -21.42 9.23 7.45
CA ARG A 397 -20.97 7.86 7.73
C ARG A 397 -19.71 7.53 6.96
N LEU A 398 -18.72 7.00 7.67
CA LEU A 398 -17.60 6.24 7.13
C LEU A 398 -17.79 4.78 7.48
N ARG A 399 -17.89 3.90 6.49
CA ARG A 399 -17.86 2.46 6.66
C ARG A 399 -16.47 1.95 6.34
N TYR A 400 -15.91 1.18 7.26
CA TYR A 400 -14.65 0.47 7.10
C TYR A 400 -14.88 -1.03 7.03
N GLU A 401 -14.25 -1.71 6.08
CA GLU A 401 -14.27 -3.16 5.95
C GLU A 401 -12.84 -3.67 5.67
N ALA A 402 -12.34 -4.60 6.49
CA ALA A 402 -11.15 -5.39 6.18
C ALA A 402 -11.57 -6.74 5.62
N ARG A 403 -11.01 -7.11 4.47
CA ARG A 403 -11.34 -8.34 3.76
C ARG A 403 -10.08 -9.15 3.49
N THR A 404 -10.24 -10.49 3.55
CA THR A 404 -9.14 -11.41 3.23
C THR A 404 -8.82 -11.41 1.74
N ALA A 405 -7.68 -11.98 1.36
CA ALA A 405 -7.30 -12.20 -0.05
C ALA A 405 -8.30 -13.04 -0.87
N THR A 406 -9.33 -13.60 -0.23
CA THR A 406 -10.45 -14.33 -0.87
C THR A 406 -11.78 -13.60 -0.72
N GLY A 407 -11.76 -12.32 -0.32
CA GLY A 407 -12.92 -11.45 -0.22
C GLY A 407 -13.80 -11.64 1.03
N ARG A 408 -13.46 -12.59 1.93
CA ARG A 408 -14.26 -12.78 3.14
C ARG A 408 -14.12 -11.61 4.09
N LEU A 409 -15.22 -11.18 4.69
CA LEU A 409 -15.24 -10.09 5.66
C LEU A 409 -14.54 -10.50 6.95
N TYR A 410 -13.51 -9.75 7.33
CA TYR A 410 -12.70 -10.01 8.53
C TYR A 410 -13.03 -9.04 9.66
N ASP A 411 -13.04 -7.75 9.37
CA ASP A 411 -13.42 -6.68 10.30
C ASP A 411 -14.32 -5.67 9.61
N ALA A 412 -15.26 -5.10 10.35
CA ALA A 412 -16.06 -3.98 9.84
C ALA A 412 -16.61 -3.13 10.99
N PHE A 413 -16.66 -1.82 10.77
CA PHE A 413 -17.30 -0.86 11.64
C PHE A 413 -17.77 0.34 10.83
N ASP A 414 -18.71 1.08 11.40
CA ASP A 414 -19.09 2.40 10.91
C ASP A 414 -18.56 3.45 11.91
N LEU A 415 -18.02 4.57 11.39
CA LEU A 415 -17.91 5.82 12.14
C LEU A 415 -19.07 6.69 11.69
N VAL A 416 -19.89 7.14 12.65
CA VAL A 416 -21.07 7.97 12.39
C VAL A 416 -20.87 9.32 13.06
N ASP A 417 -20.92 10.39 12.26
CA ASP A 417 -20.88 11.76 12.75
C ASP A 417 -22.28 12.18 13.21
N GLU A 418 -22.46 12.28 14.52
CA GLU A 418 -23.72 12.74 15.13
C GLU A 418 -23.78 14.26 15.34
N GLY A 419 -22.90 15.00 14.64
CA GLY A 419 -22.78 16.45 14.79
C GLY A 419 -22.13 16.82 16.13
N GLY A 420 -22.73 17.73 16.88
CA GLY A 420 -22.15 18.27 18.13
C GLY A 420 -21.80 17.24 19.24
N LYS A 421 -22.13 15.96 19.04
CA LYS A 421 -21.77 14.85 19.96
C LYS A 421 -20.47 14.14 19.57
N GLY A 422 -19.84 14.53 18.47
CA GLY A 422 -18.67 13.86 17.90
C GLY A 422 -19.03 12.58 17.15
N LYS A 423 -17.98 11.85 16.73
CA LYS A 423 -18.15 10.62 15.94
C LYS A 423 -18.19 9.39 16.82
N GLN A 424 -19.15 8.51 16.52
CA GLN A 424 -19.39 7.26 17.25
C GLN A 424 -18.93 6.07 16.40
N LEU A 425 -18.22 5.13 17.04
CA LEU A 425 -17.87 3.85 16.43
C LEU A 425 -18.99 2.85 16.66
N VAL A 426 -19.52 2.28 15.59
CA VAL A 426 -20.56 1.24 15.60
C VAL A 426 -19.96 -0.03 15.00
N GLU A 427 -19.81 -1.06 15.82
CA GLU A 427 -19.32 -2.37 15.38
C GLU A 427 -20.30 -3.04 14.42
N ARG A 428 -19.76 -3.64 13.35
CA ARG A 428 -20.51 -4.44 12.40
C ARG A 428 -19.95 -5.86 12.41
N THR A 429 -20.64 -6.77 13.08
CA THR A 429 -20.18 -8.14 13.30
C THR A 429 -20.79 -9.15 12.32
N GLU A 430 -21.90 -8.79 11.66
CA GLU A 430 -22.57 -9.69 10.72
C GLU A 430 -21.68 -10.03 9.51
N GLY A 431 -21.57 -11.31 9.22
CA GLY A 431 -20.79 -11.82 8.10
C GLY A 431 -19.28 -11.86 8.32
N ARG A 432 -18.78 -11.43 9.48
CA ARG A 432 -17.34 -11.59 9.81
C ARG A 432 -17.00 -13.07 10.01
N ILE A 433 -15.82 -13.45 9.54
CA ILE A 433 -15.19 -14.72 9.94
C ILE A 433 -14.52 -14.58 11.31
N ASP A 434 -14.23 -15.71 11.94
CA ASP A 434 -13.56 -15.75 13.25
C ASP A 434 -12.16 -15.12 13.21
N GLU A 435 -11.75 -14.54 14.35
CA GLU A 435 -10.40 -14.04 14.54
C GLU A 435 -9.34 -15.12 14.35
N ARG A 436 -8.24 -14.75 13.75
CA ARG A 436 -7.12 -15.63 13.44
C ARG A 436 -5.91 -15.24 14.25
N ALA A 437 -5.87 -15.70 15.47
CA ALA A 437 -4.71 -15.59 16.33
C ALA A 437 -4.07 -16.98 16.47
N CYS A 438 -2.83 -17.13 16.02
CA CYS A 438 -2.08 -18.37 16.15
C CYS A 438 -1.82 -18.69 17.62
N THR A 439 -1.89 -19.96 17.99
CA THR A 439 -1.78 -20.37 19.39
C THR A 439 -0.33 -20.64 19.83
N ARG A 440 0.60 -20.74 18.89
CA ARG A 440 2.02 -21.04 19.15
C ARG A 440 2.93 -19.97 18.61
N ALA A 441 3.67 -19.33 19.52
CA ALA A 441 4.67 -18.32 19.20
C ALA A 441 6.07 -18.88 18.92
N GLU A 442 6.28 -20.18 19.07
CA GLU A 442 7.63 -20.76 19.30
C GLU A 442 8.53 -20.83 18.07
N THR A 443 8.03 -20.62 16.86
CA THR A 443 8.83 -20.88 15.66
C THR A 443 8.68 -19.83 14.59
N LEU A 444 9.03 -18.60 14.91
CA LEU A 444 9.05 -17.52 13.92
C LEU A 444 10.02 -17.79 12.76
N LYS A 445 11.13 -18.44 13.01
CA LYS A 445 12.14 -18.76 11.98
C LYS A 445 11.84 -20.04 11.20
N GLY A 446 11.06 -20.95 11.72
CA GLY A 446 10.80 -22.24 11.10
C GLY A 446 9.52 -22.34 10.29
N ARG A 447 8.62 -21.38 10.36
CA ARG A 447 7.34 -21.35 9.68
C ARG A 447 6.43 -22.54 9.89
N ALA A 448 6.63 -23.23 10.98
CA ALA A 448 5.84 -24.41 11.31
C ALA A 448 4.42 -24.08 11.77
N ASP A 449 4.21 -22.83 12.21
CA ASP A 449 2.93 -22.43 12.75
C ASP A 449 2.05 -21.83 11.64
N ARG A 450 1.03 -22.57 11.24
CA ARG A 450 0.01 -22.14 10.29
C ARG A 450 -1.32 -22.05 10.98
N CYS A 451 -1.85 -20.83 11.05
CA CYS A 451 -3.15 -20.60 11.68
C CYS A 451 -4.33 -21.20 10.90
N TRP A 452 -4.11 -21.65 9.67
CA TRP A 452 -5.15 -22.10 8.76
C TRP A 452 -5.21 -23.64 8.60
N GLU A 453 -4.49 -24.38 9.37
CA GLU A 453 -4.57 -25.83 9.43
C GLU A 453 -5.55 -26.32 10.50
#